data_c2d33d72e8b56e3854e4a23a3decb11f
#
_entry.id   c2d33d72e8b56e3854e4a23a3decb11f
#
_cell.length_a   1.000
_cell.length_b   1.000
_cell.length_c   1.000
_cell.angle_alpha   90.00
_cell.angle_beta   90.00
_cell.angle_gamma   90.00
#
_symmetry.space_group_name_H-M   'P 1'
#
loop_
_entity.id
_entity.type
_entity.pdbx_description
1 polymer ?
#
loop_
_entity_poly.entity_id
_entity_poly.type
_entity_poly.pdbx_seq_one_letter_code
_entity_poly.pdbx_strand_id
1 'polypeptide(L)'
;MLEQSWNECCAQLIARKVDVDCLPEYKDYFTPNSWKKKNLISHFIDDLRFFISKTQFMTFDQAYNRFNMIFEGAQGLGLDMNVDSNWHTTSNTGLTNPMNLLKNYNDFKAEVCYVTRSYATRHGLGEMENETVKKEINADMFDKTNVHNEFQGSLRYGYPEDKDMISRVDKDFNVALGDARFNKSIAVTHCNEFPNFNQDALYLSNNPYSVFKK
;
A
#
# COMPACT_ATOMS: atom_id res chain seq x y z
N MET A 1 -17.08 -19.61 -19.15
CA MET A 1 -16.53 -18.22 -19.11
C MET A 1 -15.15 -18.18 -18.45
N LEU A 2 -14.96 -18.47 -17.16
CA LEU A 2 -13.63 -18.42 -16.50
C LEU A 2 -12.59 -19.34 -17.15
N GLU A 3 -12.96 -20.56 -17.51
CA GLU A 3 -12.06 -21.48 -18.17
C GLU A 3 -11.64 -20.99 -19.57
N GLN A 4 -12.55 -20.36 -20.29
CA GLN A 4 -12.27 -19.75 -21.59
C GLN A 4 -11.27 -18.57 -21.40
N SER A 5 -11.53 -17.68 -20.47
CA SER A 5 -10.61 -16.56 -20.17
C SER A 5 -9.24 -17.03 -19.71
N TRP A 6 -9.17 -18.12 -18.94
CA TRP A 6 -7.89 -18.73 -18.56
C TRP A 6 -7.12 -19.24 -19.79
N ASN A 7 -7.80 -19.95 -20.69
CA ASN A 7 -7.17 -20.46 -21.91
C ASN A 7 -6.69 -19.33 -22.83
N GLU A 8 -7.45 -18.24 -22.93
CA GLU A 8 -7.07 -17.04 -23.68
C GLU A 8 -5.82 -16.37 -23.06
N CYS A 9 -5.76 -16.26 -21.72
CA CYS A 9 -4.59 -15.75 -21.02
C CYS A 9 -3.36 -16.62 -21.26
N CYS A 10 -3.47 -17.94 -21.16
CA CYS A 10 -2.38 -18.88 -21.45
C CYS A 10 -1.90 -18.75 -22.90
N ALA A 11 -2.81 -18.63 -23.87
CA ALA A 11 -2.47 -18.41 -25.27
C ALA A 11 -1.70 -17.10 -25.50
N GLN A 12 -2.07 -16.02 -24.78
CA GLN A 12 -1.35 -14.74 -24.85
C GLN A 12 0.06 -14.84 -24.25
N LEU A 13 0.26 -15.55 -23.15
CA LEU A 13 1.58 -15.79 -22.57
C LEU A 13 2.49 -16.55 -23.52
N ILE A 14 1.97 -17.61 -24.15
CA ILE A 14 2.69 -18.40 -25.16
C ILE A 14 3.05 -17.51 -26.38
N ALA A 15 2.10 -16.70 -26.86
CA ALA A 15 2.33 -15.79 -27.98
C ALA A 15 3.41 -14.73 -27.67
N ARG A 16 3.55 -14.33 -26.40
CA ARG A 16 4.61 -13.43 -25.92
C ARG A 16 5.95 -14.15 -25.67
N LYS A 17 6.06 -15.42 -26.04
CA LYS A 17 7.24 -16.27 -25.82
C LYS A 17 7.65 -16.39 -24.35
N VAL A 18 6.69 -16.35 -23.44
CA VAL A 18 6.94 -16.68 -22.04
C VAL A 18 7.23 -18.17 -21.97
N ASP A 19 8.42 -18.52 -21.51
CA ASP A 19 8.82 -19.90 -21.32
C ASP A 19 8.19 -20.46 -20.05
N VAL A 20 7.06 -21.16 -20.21
CA VAL A 20 6.36 -21.80 -19.09
C VAL A 20 7.06 -23.08 -18.62
N ASP A 21 8.01 -23.61 -19.38
CA ASP A 21 8.77 -24.80 -19.00
C ASP A 21 9.88 -24.46 -17.98
N CYS A 22 10.26 -23.20 -17.86
CA CYS A 22 11.16 -22.75 -16.78
C CYS A 22 10.53 -22.74 -15.39
N LEU A 23 9.21 -22.94 -15.30
CA LEU A 23 8.43 -22.98 -14.05
C LEU A 23 7.70 -24.34 -13.94
N PRO A 24 8.43 -25.44 -13.74
CA PRO A 24 7.86 -26.80 -13.78
C PRO A 24 6.75 -27.04 -12.76
N GLU A 25 6.78 -26.38 -11.60
CA GLU A 25 5.76 -26.45 -10.57
C GLU A 25 4.41 -25.85 -11.00
N TYR A 26 4.39 -24.97 -12.01
CA TYR A 26 3.18 -24.34 -12.55
C TYR A 26 2.69 -24.99 -13.86
N LYS A 27 3.46 -25.87 -14.46
CA LYS A 27 3.15 -26.51 -15.76
C LYS A 27 1.74 -27.10 -15.84
N ASP A 28 1.31 -27.74 -14.78
CA ASP A 28 -0.02 -28.36 -14.69
C ASP A 28 -1.17 -27.34 -14.77
N TYR A 29 -0.95 -26.09 -14.36
CA TYR A 29 -1.97 -25.04 -14.46
C TYR A 29 -2.18 -24.57 -15.89
N PHE A 30 -1.15 -24.71 -16.75
CA PHE A 30 -1.23 -24.34 -18.17
C PHE A 30 -1.68 -25.51 -19.06
N THR A 31 -1.67 -26.74 -18.54
CA THR A 31 -2.10 -27.92 -19.29
C THR A 31 -3.62 -27.93 -19.46
N PRO A 32 -4.16 -28.11 -20.69
CA PRO A 32 -5.59 -28.25 -20.91
C PRO A 32 -6.18 -29.40 -20.08
N ASN A 33 -7.37 -29.16 -19.51
CA ASN A 33 -8.10 -30.14 -18.68
C ASN A 33 -7.39 -30.65 -17.43
N SER A 34 -6.29 -30.01 -16.99
CA SER A 34 -5.62 -30.35 -15.75
C SER A 34 -6.58 -30.25 -14.55
N TRP A 35 -6.49 -31.26 -13.66
CA TRP A 35 -7.26 -31.25 -12.41
C TRP A 35 -6.87 -30.08 -11.49
N LYS A 36 -5.60 -29.66 -11.49
CA LYS A 36 -5.14 -28.49 -10.71
C LYS A 36 -5.81 -27.21 -11.19
N LYS A 37 -5.92 -27.02 -12.51
CA LYS A 37 -6.65 -25.88 -13.09
C LYS A 37 -8.12 -25.90 -12.70
N LYS A 38 -8.78 -27.06 -12.79
CA LYS A 38 -10.20 -27.19 -12.41
C LYS A 38 -10.42 -26.90 -10.93
N ASN A 39 -9.54 -27.39 -10.07
CA ASN A 39 -9.59 -27.10 -8.64
C ASN A 39 -9.38 -25.61 -8.36
N LEU A 40 -8.39 -24.97 -8.96
CA LEU A 40 -8.14 -23.52 -8.79
C LEU A 40 -9.39 -22.70 -9.17
N ILE A 41 -10.01 -23.02 -10.32
CA ILE A 41 -11.24 -22.34 -10.76
C ILE A 41 -12.39 -22.59 -9.78
N SER A 42 -12.53 -23.82 -9.29
CA SER A 42 -13.59 -24.16 -8.31
C SER A 42 -13.40 -23.36 -7.02
N HIS A 43 -12.21 -23.38 -6.45
CA HIS A 43 -11.89 -22.60 -5.24
C HIS A 43 -12.14 -21.11 -5.44
N PHE A 44 -11.70 -20.55 -6.57
CA PHE A 44 -11.97 -19.15 -6.87
C PHE A 44 -13.47 -18.82 -6.94
N ILE A 45 -14.26 -19.70 -7.53
CA ILE A 45 -15.72 -19.54 -7.58
C ILE A 45 -16.34 -19.61 -6.18
N ASP A 46 -15.88 -20.54 -5.36
CA ASP A 46 -16.40 -20.72 -4.00
C ASP A 46 -16.00 -19.51 -3.11
N ASP A 47 -14.79 -19.01 -3.23
CA ASP A 47 -14.34 -17.78 -2.57
C ASP A 47 -15.16 -16.58 -3.01
N LEU A 48 -15.42 -16.42 -4.31
CA LEU A 48 -16.30 -15.37 -4.82
C LEU A 48 -17.73 -15.47 -4.28
N ARG A 49 -18.30 -16.67 -4.25
CA ARG A 49 -19.64 -16.89 -3.67
C ARG A 49 -19.67 -16.52 -2.21
N PHE A 50 -18.66 -16.94 -1.45
CA PHE A 50 -18.52 -16.57 -0.05
C PHE A 50 -18.41 -15.05 0.10
N PHE A 51 -17.53 -14.42 -0.66
CA PHE A 51 -17.35 -12.97 -0.64
C PHE A 51 -18.67 -12.23 -0.95
N ILE A 52 -19.37 -12.59 -2.03
CA ILE A 52 -20.65 -12.01 -2.41
C ILE A 52 -21.71 -12.20 -1.30
N SER A 53 -21.69 -13.33 -0.61
CA SER A 53 -22.63 -13.60 0.50
C SER A 53 -22.38 -12.72 1.74
N LYS A 54 -21.18 -12.15 1.87
CA LYS A 54 -20.74 -11.33 3.02
C LYS A 54 -20.62 -9.84 2.72
N THR A 55 -20.72 -9.47 1.44
CA THR A 55 -20.53 -8.08 1.00
C THR A 55 -21.80 -7.54 0.36
N GLN A 56 -21.96 -6.23 0.42
CA GLN A 56 -23.00 -5.52 -0.28
C GLN A 56 -22.36 -4.64 -1.36
N PHE A 57 -22.75 -4.85 -2.62
CA PHE A 57 -22.37 -3.95 -3.71
C PHE A 57 -23.18 -2.66 -3.64
N MET A 58 -22.48 -1.55 -3.74
CA MET A 58 -23.11 -0.24 -3.79
C MET A 58 -22.30 0.73 -4.66
N THR A 59 -22.96 1.74 -5.18
CA THR A 59 -22.27 2.83 -5.86
C THR A 59 -21.54 3.73 -4.85
N PHE A 60 -20.63 4.56 -5.35
CA PHE A 60 -19.96 5.55 -4.50
C PHE A 60 -20.97 6.53 -3.88
N ASP A 61 -21.97 6.98 -4.64
CA ASP A 61 -23.05 7.84 -4.14
C ASP A 61 -23.82 7.18 -2.97
N GLN A 62 -24.12 5.89 -3.09
CA GLN A 62 -24.80 5.15 -2.03
C GLN A 62 -23.93 5.04 -0.78
N ALA A 63 -22.62 4.83 -0.93
CA ALA A 63 -21.68 4.78 0.17
C ALA A 63 -21.53 6.15 0.82
N TYR A 64 -21.33 7.20 0.03
CA TYR A 64 -21.19 8.57 0.49
C TYR A 64 -22.38 9.04 1.35
N ASN A 65 -23.61 8.74 0.90
CA ASN A 65 -24.83 9.17 1.59
C ASN A 65 -25.19 8.34 2.83
N ARG A 66 -24.52 7.21 3.06
CA ARG A 66 -24.89 6.23 4.13
C ARG A 66 -23.85 6.02 5.19
N PHE A 67 -22.57 6.28 4.89
CA PHE A 67 -21.45 5.89 5.74
C PHE A 67 -20.42 7.00 5.91
N ASN A 68 -19.75 7.00 7.04
CA ASN A 68 -18.45 7.64 7.16
C ASN A 68 -17.42 6.78 6.40
N MET A 69 -16.64 7.41 5.52
CA MET A 69 -15.71 6.70 4.65
C MET A 69 -14.28 6.88 5.11
N ILE A 70 -13.49 5.83 4.97
CA ILE A 70 -12.04 5.87 5.16
C ILE A 70 -11.41 5.51 3.81
N PHE A 71 -10.55 6.39 3.32
CA PHE A 71 -9.71 6.12 2.15
C PHE A 71 -8.33 5.71 2.65
N GLU A 72 -7.94 4.49 2.35
CA GLU A 72 -6.62 3.97 2.70
C GLU A 72 -5.76 3.91 1.43
N GLY A 73 -4.68 4.68 1.40
CA GLY A 73 -3.69 4.62 0.33
C GLY A 73 -2.76 3.43 0.52
N ALA A 74 -2.43 2.76 -0.57
CA ALA A 74 -1.36 1.77 -0.60
C ALA A 74 -0.04 2.45 -0.96
N GLN A 75 1.06 2.00 -0.41
CA GLN A 75 2.41 2.54 -0.63
C GLN A 75 2.66 3.89 0.09
N GLY A 76 3.93 4.29 0.18
CA GLY A 76 4.32 5.57 0.75
C GLY A 76 4.46 6.66 -0.32
N LEU A 77 4.37 7.93 0.09
CA LEU A 77 4.52 9.08 -0.81
C LEU A 77 5.84 9.10 -1.59
N GLY A 78 6.91 8.55 -1.03
CA GLY A 78 8.19 8.41 -1.73
C GLY A 78 8.18 7.42 -2.90
N LEU A 79 7.08 6.67 -3.10
CA LEU A 79 6.88 5.73 -4.20
C LEU A 79 5.80 6.20 -5.18
N ASP A 80 5.27 7.41 -5.02
CA ASP A 80 4.25 7.98 -5.92
C ASP A 80 4.79 8.11 -7.34
N MET A 81 3.93 7.90 -8.33
CA MET A 81 4.30 7.97 -9.75
C MET A 81 4.83 9.33 -10.20
N ASN A 82 4.56 10.39 -9.45
CA ASN A 82 5.00 11.75 -9.72
C ASN A 82 6.31 12.11 -8.98
N VAL A 83 6.93 11.16 -8.28
CA VAL A 83 8.25 11.36 -7.68
C VAL A 83 9.31 11.22 -8.76
N ASP A 84 10.25 12.16 -8.77
CA ASP A 84 11.42 12.11 -9.68
C ASP A 84 12.41 11.06 -9.18
N SER A 85 12.11 9.82 -9.45
CA SER A 85 12.92 8.65 -9.06
C SER A 85 12.66 7.50 -10.02
N ASN A 86 13.70 6.75 -10.34
CA ASN A 86 13.58 5.50 -11.11
C ASN A 86 12.92 4.35 -10.32
N TRP A 87 12.61 4.57 -9.05
CA TRP A 87 12.12 3.56 -8.11
C TRP A 87 10.70 3.84 -7.61
N HIS A 88 9.92 4.59 -8.38
CA HIS A 88 8.52 4.86 -8.09
C HIS A 88 7.60 3.70 -8.52
N THR A 89 6.39 3.67 -7.97
CA THR A 89 5.32 2.80 -8.46
C THR A 89 4.52 3.52 -9.56
N THR A 90 3.76 2.78 -10.35
CA THR A 90 2.91 3.34 -11.42
C THR A 90 1.54 3.79 -10.91
N SER A 91 1.47 4.29 -9.68
CA SER A 91 0.22 4.69 -9.03
C SER A 91 0.36 5.99 -8.24
N ASN A 92 -0.75 6.73 -8.12
CA ASN A 92 -0.85 7.82 -7.16
C ASN A 92 -1.04 7.22 -5.77
N THR A 93 -0.09 7.49 -4.87
CA THR A 93 -0.08 6.93 -3.51
C THR A 93 -0.65 7.88 -2.46
N GLY A 94 -0.87 9.14 -2.83
CA GLY A 94 -1.34 10.20 -1.97
C GLY A 94 -2.80 10.59 -2.18
N LEU A 95 -3.10 11.87 -1.99
CA LEU A 95 -4.45 12.44 -1.92
C LEU A 95 -5.16 12.55 -3.28
N THR A 96 -4.45 12.43 -4.39
CA THR A 96 -5.02 12.60 -5.75
C THR A 96 -6.22 11.71 -6.02
N ASN A 97 -6.18 10.42 -5.65
CA ASN A 97 -7.28 9.50 -5.91
C ASN A 97 -8.53 9.81 -5.07
N PRO A 98 -8.45 10.01 -3.74
CA PRO A 98 -9.58 10.49 -2.95
C PRO A 98 -10.18 11.81 -3.46
N MET A 99 -9.35 12.78 -3.84
CA MET A 99 -9.82 14.06 -4.39
C MET A 99 -10.62 13.88 -5.67
N ASN A 100 -10.17 13.00 -6.57
CA ASN A 100 -10.90 12.68 -7.79
C ASN A 100 -12.26 12.03 -7.53
N LEU A 101 -12.38 11.20 -6.50
CA LEU A 101 -13.65 10.60 -6.09
C LEU A 101 -14.59 11.64 -5.47
N LEU A 102 -14.07 12.57 -4.69
CA LEU A 102 -14.83 13.58 -3.94
C LEU A 102 -15.12 14.86 -4.72
N LYS A 103 -14.59 15.04 -5.93
CA LYS A 103 -14.66 16.30 -6.69
C LYS A 103 -16.07 16.84 -6.94
N ASN A 104 -17.07 15.96 -6.99
CA ASN A 104 -18.48 16.32 -7.24
C ASN A 104 -19.31 16.44 -5.94
N TYR A 105 -18.67 16.30 -4.77
CA TYR A 105 -19.32 16.35 -3.47
C TYR A 105 -18.84 17.56 -2.69
N ASN A 106 -19.78 18.25 -2.02
CA ASN A 106 -19.47 19.50 -1.33
C ASN A 106 -19.74 19.45 0.19
N ASP A 107 -20.57 18.53 0.63
CA ASP A 107 -20.99 18.42 2.03
C ASP A 107 -20.21 17.31 2.75
N PHE A 108 -18.93 17.56 3.02
CA PHE A 108 -18.09 16.65 3.82
C PHE A 108 -16.99 17.41 4.54
N LYS A 109 -16.43 16.76 5.53
CA LYS A 109 -15.13 17.12 6.17
C LYS A 109 -14.22 15.91 6.14
N ALA A 110 -12.98 16.13 5.77
CA ALA A 110 -11.97 15.09 5.68
C ALA A 110 -10.75 15.41 6.53
N GLU A 111 -10.27 14.45 7.28
CA GLU A 111 -8.96 14.49 7.92
C GLU A 111 -8.00 13.65 7.10
N VAL A 112 -6.97 14.28 6.56
CA VAL A 112 -5.90 13.62 5.83
C VAL A 112 -4.79 13.31 6.82
N CYS A 113 -4.71 12.04 7.21
CA CYS A 113 -3.72 11.56 8.18
C CYS A 113 -2.56 10.89 7.45
N TYR A 114 -1.41 11.52 7.41
CA TYR A 114 -0.19 10.95 6.88
C TYR A 114 0.50 10.09 7.94
N VAL A 115 0.65 8.81 7.65
CA VAL A 115 1.20 7.84 8.59
C VAL A 115 2.65 7.52 8.22
N THR A 116 3.55 7.65 9.19
CA THR A 116 4.96 7.28 9.06
C THR A 116 5.42 6.43 10.24
N ARG A 117 6.59 5.82 10.12
CA ARG A 117 7.30 5.23 11.26
C ARG A 117 8.19 6.27 11.93
N SER A 118 8.62 6.00 13.16
CA SER A 118 9.60 6.82 13.86
C SER A 118 11.01 6.73 13.26
N TYR A 119 11.22 5.83 12.32
CA TYR A 119 12.46 5.63 11.56
C TYR A 119 12.11 5.32 10.10
N ALA A 120 13.04 5.59 9.19
CA ALA A 120 12.85 5.30 7.77
C ALA A 120 13.03 3.81 7.48
N THR A 121 12.25 3.29 6.52
CA THR A 121 12.38 1.92 6.03
C THR A 121 12.24 1.85 4.52
N ARG A 122 12.96 0.92 3.91
CA ARG A 122 12.80 0.59 2.50
C ARG A 122 12.95 -0.90 2.27
N HIS A 123 12.08 -1.45 1.44
CA HIS A 123 12.22 -2.82 0.94
C HIS A 123 12.67 -2.77 -0.52
N GLY A 124 13.61 -3.62 -0.89
CA GLY A 124 14.15 -3.68 -2.25
C GLY A 124 15.17 -2.58 -2.57
N LEU A 125 15.40 -2.39 -3.86
CA LEU A 125 16.42 -1.50 -4.41
C LEU A 125 16.00 -0.02 -4.31
N GLY A 126 16.93 0.87 -4.61
CA GLY A 126 16.76 2.31 -4.63
C GLY A 126 17.51 3.03 -3.52
N GLU A 127 17.65 4.34 -3.69
CA GLU A 127 18.41 5.19 -2.76
C GLU A 127 17.66 5.38 -1.44
N MET A 128 18.42 5.54 -0.38
CA MET A 128 17.95 5.83 0.96
C MET A 128 19.03 6.67 1.65
N GLU A 129 18.83 7.98 1.72
CA GLU A 129 19.87 8.95 2.12
C GLU A 129 20.42 8.71 3.53
N ASN A 130 19.53 8.44 4.48
CA ASN A 130 19.89 8.25 5.88
C ASN A 130 19.97 6.76 6.27
N GLU A 131 20.34 5.91 5.30
CA GLU A 131 20.45 4.47 5.55
C GLU A 131 21.46 4.16 6.64
N THR A 132 21.09 3.27 7.54
CA THR A 132 21.94 2.77 8.62
C THR A 132 21.65 1.31 8.91
N VAL A 133 22.44 0.71 9.79
CA VAL A 133 22.18 -0.67 10.21
C VAL A 133 21.08 -0.69 11.28
N LYS A 134 20.28 -1.75 11.28
CA LYS A 134 19.16 -1.95 12.21
C LYS A 134 19.52 -1.65 13.68
N LYS A 135 20.71 -2.07 14.13
CA LYS A 135 21.17 -1.90 15.53
C LYS A 135 21.31 -0.45 15.95
N GLU A 136 21.52 0.48 15.01
CA GLU A 136 21.64 1.90 15.32
C GLU A 136 20.26 2.54 15.54
N ILE A 137 19.20 1.92 15.02
CA ILE A 137 17.81 2.30 15.29
C ILE A 137 17.37 1.64 16.60
N ASN A 138 17.35 0.31 16.64
CA ASN A 138 17.07 -0.49 17.82
C ASN A 138 17.56 -1.91 17.60
N ALA A 139 18.53 -2.38 18.40
CA ALA A 139 19.12 -3.70 18.27
C ALA A 139 18.09 -4.83 18.53
N ASP A 140 17.14 -4.59 19.41
CA ASP A 140 16.13 -5.57 19.84
C ASP A 140 14.88 -5.57 18.95
N MET A 141 14.81 -4.67 17.98
CA MET A 141 13.67 -4.59 17.06
C MET A 141 13.50 -5.89 16.28
N PHE A 142 12.27 -6.41 16.26
CA PHE A 142 11.91 -7.60 15.52
C PHE A 142 10.65 -7.38 14.67
N ASP A 143 10.83 -7.26 13.36
CA ASP A 143 9.72 -7.19 12.41
C ASP A 143 9.38 -8.60 11.91
N LYS A 144 8.20 -9.11 12.33
CA LYS A 144 7.72 -10.45 11.95
C LYS A 144 7.18 -10.51 10.52
N THR A 145 6.87 -9.37 9.94
CA THR A 145 6.16 -9.27 8.66
C THR A 145 7.10 -9.03 7.49
N ASN A 146 8.22 -8.37 7.71
CA ASN A 146 9.19 -8.01 6.69
C ASN A 146 10.46 -8.89 6.77
N VAL A 147 10.24 -10.19 6.65
CA VAL A 147 11.36 -11.16 6.61
C VAL A 147 12.09 -11.11 5.26
N HIS A 148 13.36 -11.51 5.28
CA HIS A 148 14.15 -11.63 4.06
C HIS A 148 13.45 -12.52 3.02
N ASN A 149 13.45 -12.08 1.77
CA ASN A 149 13.02 -12.89 0.63
C ASN A 149 13.95 -12.69 -0.58
N GLU A 150 13.96 -13.66 -1.49
CA GLU A 150 14.87 -13.68 -2.64
C GLU A 150 14.63 -12.56 -3.67
N PHE A 151 13.43 -11.95 -3.69
CA PHE A 151 13.06 -10.92 -4.67
C PHE A 151 13.39 -9.51 -4.19
N GLN A 152 13.19 -9.22 -2.92
CA GLN A 152 13.35 -7.90 -2.35
C GLN A 152 14.49 -7.79 -1.33
N GLY A 153 15.09 -8.92 -0.97
CA GLY A 153 16.11 -8.97 0.07
C GLY A 153 15.56 -8.74 1.47
N SER A 154 16.32 -8.07 2.29
CA SER A 154 15.95 -7.68 3.66
C SER A 154 15.40 -6.27 3.71
N LEU A 155 14.57 -6.00 4.72
CA LEU A 155 14.16 -4.63 5.04
C LEU A 155 15.40 -3.81 5.42
N ARG A 156 15.53 -2.64 4.80
CA ARG A 156 16.57 -1.65 5.05
C ARG A 156 16.05 -0.61 6.03
N TYR A 157 16.93 -0.01 6.80
CA TYR A 157 16.60 0.92 7.88
C TYR A 157 17.37 2.22 7.71
N GLY A 158 16.79 3.32 8.16
CA GLY A 158 17.42 4.63 8.14
C GLY A 158 16.93 5.52 9.26
N TYR A 159 17.69 6.56 9.57
CA TYR A 159 17.23 7.61 10.46
C TYR A 159 16.04 8.35 9.85
N PRO A 160 15.14 8.93 10.68
CA PRO A 160 13.99 9.64 10.15
C PRO A 160 14.40 10.83 9.27
N GLU A 161 13.73 10.95 8.14
CA GLU A 161 13.94 12.02 7.15
C GLU A 161 12.88 13.12 7.35
N ASP A 162 12.88 13.77 8.52
CA ASP A 162 11.79 14.66 8.92
C ASP A 162 11.54 15.79 7.90
N LYS A 163 12.57 16.43 7.38
CA LYS A 163 12.44 17.53 6.41
C LYS A 163 11.86 17.05 5.08
N ASP A 164 12.35 15.93 4.57
CA ASP A 164 11.91 15.38 3.30
C ASP A 164 10.51 14.79 3.43
N MET A 165 10.21 14.16 4.55
CA MET A 165 8.88 13.66 4.85
C MET A 165 7.86 14.81 4.89
N ILE A 166 8.15 15.91 5.59
CA ILE A 166 7.28 17.09 5.64
C ILE A 166 7.13 17.69 4.24
N SER A 167 8.21 17.83 3.49
CA SER A 167 8.18 18.34 2.11
C SER A 167 7.28 17.50 1.20
N ARG A 168 7.35 16.16 1.28
CA ARG A 168 6.48 15.25 0.51
C ARG A 168 5.02 15.37 0.96
N VAL A 169 4.77 15.46 2.25
CA VAL A 169 3.43 15.68 2.82
C VAL A 169 2.84 16.99 2.36
N ASP A 170 3.61 18.08 2.41
CA ASP A 170 3.15 19.41 1.97
C ASP A 170 2.88 19.44 0.47
N LYS A 171 3.73 18.82 -0.33
CA LYS A 171 3.56 18.69 -1.78
C LYS A 171 2.27 17.91 -2.11
N ASP A 172 2.01 16.79 -1.45
CA ASP A 172 0.80 16.00 -1.67
C ASP A 172 -0.45 16.75 -1.20
N PHE A 173 -0.41 17.34 0.00
CA PHE A 173 -1.55 18.09 0.55
C PHE A 173 -1.86 19.37 -0.23
N ASN A 174 -0.94 19.84 -1.07
CA ASN A 174 -1.13 21.07 -1.86
C ASN A 174 -2.34 20.98 -2.80
N VAL A 175 -2.75 19.80 -3.20
CA VAL A 175 -3.97 19.60 -4.03
C VAL A 175 -5.27 19.97 -3.30
N ALA A 176 -5.24 20.02 -1.96
CA ALA A 176 -6.34 20.42 -1.09
C ALA A 176 -6.09 21.77 -0.39
N LEU A 177 -4.99 22.45 -0.73
CA LEU A 177 -4.61 23.71 -0.06
C LEU A 177 -5.67 24.80 -0.28
N GLY A 178 -6.11 25.41 0.81
CA GLY A 178 -7.14 26.43 0.80
C GLY A 178 -8.59 25.89 0.81
N ASP A 179 -8.78 24.59 0.71
CA ASP A 179 -10.11 23.98 0.87
C ASP A 179 -10.37 23.67 2.36
N ALA A 180 -11.26 24.45 2.96
CA ALA A 180 -11.61 24.34 4.39
C ALA A 180 -12.28 23.01 4.77
N ARG A 181 -12.60 22.15 3.82
CA ARG A 181 -13.13 20.81 4.06
C ARG A 181 -12.05 19.82 4.50
N PHE A 182 -10.78 20.12 4.25
CA PHE A 182 -9.66 19.24 4.52
C PHE A 182 -8.80 19.75 5.66
N ASN A 183 -8.48 18.85 6.59
CA ASN A 183 -7.48 19.07 7.63
C ASN A 183 -6.34 18.09 7.47
N LYS A 184 -5.11 18.57 7.71
CA LYS A 184 -3.90 17.75 7.65
C LYS A 184 -3.45 17.33 9.05
N SER A 185 -3.09 16.07 9.21
CA SER A 185 -2.45 15.54 10.41
C SER A 185 -1.33 14.56 10.07
N ILE A 186 -0.46 14.31 11.02
CA ILE A 186 0.62 13.34 10.93
C ILE A 186 0.50 12.37 12.08
N ALA A 187 0.61 11.08 11.78
CA ALA A 187 0.70 10.01 12.76
C ALA A 187 2.06 9.32 12.68
N VAL A 188 2.71 9.15 13.82
CA VAL A 188 3.98 8.41 13.90
C VAL A 188 3.75 7.10 14.66
N THR A 189 4.15 6.01 14.01
CA THR A 189 4.09 4.65 14.58
C THR A 189 5.48 4.18 15.01
N HIS A 190 5.55 3.07 15.75
CA HIS A 190 6.82 2.50 16.22
C HIS A 190 7.62 3.45 17.13
N CYS A 191 6.95 4.33 17.88
CA CYS A 191 7.62 5.30 18.73
C CYS A 191 8.40 4.64 19.90
N ASN A 192 8.07 3.38 20.24
CA ASN A 192 8.83 2.55 21.17
C ASN A 192 10.17 2.09 20.59
N GLU A 193 10.30 1.98 19.27
CA GLU A 193 11.51 1.50 18.61
C GLU A 193 12.57 2.60 18.48
N PHE A 194 12.13 3.81 18.15
CA PHE A 194 13.00 4.96 17.99
C PHE A 194 12.30 6.23 18.50
N PRO A 195 12.65 6.74 19.69
CA PRO A 195 11.96 7.86 20.31
C PRO A 195 12.30 9.23 19.71
N ASN A 196 13.41 9.35 18.97
CA ASN A 196 13.88 10.60 18.36
C ASN A 196 13.25 10.78 16.97
N PHE A 197 11.97 11.13 16.92
CA PHE A 197 11.18 11.30 15.71
C PHE A 197 10.53 12.68 15.66
N ASN A 198 9.85 12.98 14.53
CA ASN A 198 9.20 14.25 14.27
C ASN A 198 8.26 14.71 15.41
N GLN A 199 8.52 15.92 15.89
CA GLN A 199 7.77 16.53 16.99
C GLN A 199 6.41 17.09 16.55
N ASP A 200 6.16 17.27 15.26
CA ASP A 200 4.92 17.84 14.69
C ASP A 200 3.79 16.83 14.55
N ALA A 201 4.05 15.57 14.91
CA ALA A 201 3.03 14.53 14.89
C ALA A 201 1.90 14.82 15.86
N LEU A 202 0.64 14.71 15.39
CA LEU A 202 -0.56 14.83 16.20
C LEU A 202 -0.91 13.50 16.89
N TYR A 203 -0.64 12.38 16.23
CA TYR A 203 -0.92 11.04 16.72
C TYR A 203 0.36 10.24 16.87
N LEU A 204 0.48 9.51 17.98
CA LEU A 204 1.63 8.67 18.29
C LEU A 204 1.18 7.25 18.62
N SER A 205 1.92 6.24 18.17
CA SER A 205 1.66 4.84 18.48
C SER A 205 2.94 4.10 18.85
N ASN A 206 2.91 3.43 20.01
CA ASN A 206 3.98 2.57 20.51
C ASN A 206 3.76 1.08 20.19
N ASN A 207 2.56 0.72 19.75
CA ASN A 207 2.20 -0.66 19.45
C ASN A 207 0.96 -0.68 18.55
N PRO A 208 0.61 -1.82 17.89
CA PRO A 208 -0.51 -1.87 16.95
C PRO A 208 -1.91 -1.69 17.57
N TYR A 209 -2.03 -1.61 18.89
CA TYR A 209 -3.32 -1.58 19.60
C TYR A 209 -3.63 -0.23 20.24
N SER A 210 -2.71 0.73 20.23
CA SER A 210 -2.92 2.02 20.90
C SER A 210 -2.35 3.18 20.08
N VAL A 211 -3.16 4.24 20.03
CA VAL A 211 -2.79 5.53 19.43
C VAL A 211 -3.09 6.62 20.46
N PHE A 212 -2.15 7.51 20.67
CA PHE A 212 -2.29 8.66 21.56
C PHE A 212 -2.35 9.93 20.71
N LYS A 213 -3.27 10.82 21.05
CA LYS A 213 -3.30 12.18 20.51
C LYS A 213 -2.47 13.08 21.44
N LYS A 214 -1.55 13.85 20.86
CA LYS A 214 -0.82 14.91 21.57
C LYS A 214 -1.72 16.03 22.01
#